data_26f9414b22bf3f2263f72f97b1ab6a20
#
_entry.id   26f9414b22bf3f2263f72f97b1ab6a20
#
_cell.length_a   1.000
_cell.length_b   1.000
_cell.length_c   1.000
_cell.angle_alpha   90.00
_cell.angle_beta   90.00
_cell.angle_gamma   90.00
#
_symmetry.space_group_name_H-M   'P 1'
#
loop_
_entity.id
_entity.type
_entity.pdbx_description
1 polymer ?
#
loop_
_entity_poly.entity_id
_entity_poly.type
_entity_poly.pdbx_seq_one_letter_code
_entity_poly.pdbx_strand_id
1 'polypeptide(L)'
;MVEMALRHVYKKYDNAEKYSVTDFNLEIADREFIVFVGPSGCGKSTTLRMIAGLEDISEGELLIGDKVMNDVAPKDRDIAMVFQNYALYPHMTVFDNMAFGLKLRKYDKAEIKKRVENAAQILGLSEYLDRKPAALSGGQRQRVALGRAIVRDAKVFLMDEPLSNLDAKLRVAMRAEIAKLHQRLNTTTIYVTHDQTEAMTMADRIVIMKDGIIQQIGSPKEVYDTPSNVFVAGFIGSPAMNFFKVTLKDGYITNDGGLKVKLPEGRNKILVEKGYEGKQVIFGIRPEDIHSERVVLDATPDACVKSTVVVSELLGAETMLYTKIGDTEFVSRVDARDYHKPGEEVELAFNLNKAHFFDVESEEVIR
;
A
#
# COMPACT_ATOMS: atom_id res chain seq x y z
N MET A 1 26.62 5.04 -1.22
CA MET A 1 25.37 4.70 -0.50
C MET A 1 24.61 5.99 -0.37
N VAL A 2 23.32 5.98 -0.70
CA VAL A 2 22.49 7.19 -0.59
C VAL A 2 21.35 6.89 0.35
N GLU A 3 21.53 7.23 1.61
CA GLU A 3 20.47 7.23 2.62
C GLU A 3 19.68 8.52 2.48
N MET A 4 18.38 8.44 2.76
CA MET A 4 17.51 9.62 2.76
C MET A 4 16.83 9.72 4.12
N ALA A 5 16.59 10.94 4.55
CA ALA A 5 15.82 11.20 5.77
C ALA A 5 14.87 12.38 5.56
N LEU A 6 13.65 12.20 6.00
CA LEU A 6 12.67 13.26 6.22
C LEU A 6 12.52 13.42 7.73
N ARG A 7 12.79 14.62 8.26
CA ARG A 7 12.77 14.89 9.69
C ARG A 7 11.81 16.02 9.99
N HIS A 8 10.75 15.71 10.72
CA HIS A 8 9.71 16.66 11.12
C HIS A 8 9.19 17.47 9.93
N VAL A 9 8.93 16.81 8.77
CA VAL A 9 8.52 17.50 7.55
C VAL A 9 7.03 17.82 7.62
N TYR A 10 6.72 19.10 7.39
CA TYR A 10 5.36 19.61 7.28
C TYR A 10 5.14 20.30 5.94
N LYS A 11 3.91 20.21 5.45
CA LYS A 11 3.44 21.01 4.32
C LYS A 11 2.10 21.64 4.61
N LYS A 12 2.07 22.98 4.53
CA LYS A 12 0.85 23.77 4.57
C LYS A 12 0.82 24.68 3.33
N TYR A 13 -0.29 24.68 2.61
CA TYR A 13 -0.51 25.63 1.49
C TYR A 13 -1.04 26.94 2.04
N ASP A 14 -0.69 28.07 1.40
CA ASP A 14 -0.98 29.42 1.88
C ASP A 14 -2.46 29.69 2.20
N ASN A 15 -3.38 29.07 1.45
CA ASN A 15 -4.82 29.24 1.63
C ASN A 15 -5.49 28.06 2.36
N ALA A 16 -4.72 27.12 2.93
CA ALA A 16 -5.27 25.96 3.62
C ALA A 16 -5.32 26.19 5.15
N GLU A 17 -6.43 25.81 5.77
CA GLU A 17 -6.56 25.81 7.22
C GLU A 17 -5.72 24.72 7.87
N LYS A 18 -5.62 23.55 7.21
CA LYS A 18 -4.94 22.35 7.71
C LYS A 18 -3.65 22.07 6.94
N TYR A 19 -2.73 21.42 7.61
CA TYR A 19 -1.54 20.85 6.97
C TYR A 19 -1.94 19.70 6.03
N SER A 20 -1.32 19.65 4.85
CA SER A 20 -1.43 18.53 3.91
C SER A 20 -0.48 17.38 4.26
N VAL A 21 0.59 17.69 4.98
CA VAL A 21 1.53 16.73 5.58
C VAL A 21 1.92 17.27 6.95
N THR A 22 1.87 16.42 7.97
CA THR A 22 2.10 16.77 9.37
C THR A 22 3.12 15.82 9.98
N ASP A 23 4.19 16.37 10.52
CA ASP A 23 5.24 15.65 11.25
C ASP A 23 5.72 14.37 10.57
N PHE A 24 6.02 14.45 9.27
CA PHE A 24 6.44 13.31 8.49
C PHE A 24 7.89 12.97 8.81
N ASN A 25 8.10 11.81 9.47
CA ASN A 25 9.40 11.30 9.86
C ASN A 25 9.67 9.95 9.19
N LEU A 26 10.72 9.86 8.37
CA LEU A 26 11.09 8.64 7.66
C LEU A 26 12.58 8.62 7.36
N GLU A 27 13.25 7.55 7.75
CA GLU A 27 14.61 7.23 7.29
C GLU A 27 14.52 6.12 6.24
N ILE A 28 15.19 6.30 5.11
CA ILE A 28 15.18 5.38 3.97
C ILE A 28 16.61 4.91 3.75
N ALA A 29 16.81 3.60 3.78
CA ALA A 29 18.10 3.00 3.54
C ALA A 29 18.51 3.07 2.04
N ASP A 30 19.81 2.94 1.79
CA ASP A 30 20.30 2.82 0.42
C ASP A 30 19.68 1.62 -0.30
N ARG A 31 19.19 1.84 -1.53
CA ARG A 31 18.58 0.81 -2.38
C ARG A 31 17.27 0.23 -1.89
N GLU A 32 16.64 0.86 -0.95
CA GLU A 32 15.35 0.43 -0.41
C GLU A 32 14.19 0.81 -1.36
N PHE A 33 13.21 -0.08 -1.49
CA PHE A 33 11.93 0.17 -2.18
C PHE A 33 10.86 0.54 -1.16
N ILE A 34 10.60 1.83 -1.02
CA ILE A 34 9.57 2.37 -0.13
C ILE A 34 8.30 2.65 -0.91
N VAL A 35 7.15 2.23 -0.37
CA VAL A 35 5.84 2.54 -0.95
C VAL A 35 5.01 3.39 0.01
N PHE A 36 4.57 4.56 -0.46
CA PHE A 36 3.57 5.38 0.22
C PHE A 36 2.18 4.97 -0.24
N VAL A 37 1.33 4.56 0.68
CA VAL A 37 -0.04 4.10 0.40
C VAL A 37 -1.04 4.77 1.34
N GLY A 38 -2.27 4.95 0.88
CA GLY A 38 -3.35 5.57 1.66
C GLY A 38 -4.46 6.11 0.77
N PRO A 39 -5.55 6.60 1.34
CA PRO A 39 -6.67 7.20 0.61
C PRO A 39 -6.26 8.37 -0.27
N SER A 40 -7.10 8.72 -1.24
CA SER A 40 -6.88 9.93 -2.04
C SER A 40 -6.85 11.17 -1.16
N GLY A 41 -5.91 12.09 -1.44
CA GLY A 41 -5.78 13.33 -0.68
C GLY A 41 -5.03 13.23 0.65
N CYS A 42 -4.52 12.07 1.06
CA CYS A 42 -3.81 11.91 2.35
C CYS A 42 -2.33 12.42 2.36
N GLY A 43 -1.87 13.12 1.32
CA GLY A 43 -0.55 13.76 1.31
C GLY A 43 0.58 13.01 0.58
N LYS A 44 0.37 11.80 0.04
CA LYS A 44 1.40 10.97 -0.63
C LYS A 44 2.13 11.70 -1.77
N SER A 45 1.39 12.15 -2.78
CA SER A 45 1.98 12.86 -3.94
C SER A 45 2.58 14.20 -3.53
N THR A 46 2.01 14.88 -2.52
CA THR A 46 2.59 16.10 -1.93
C THR A 46 3.96 15.79 -1.35
N THR A 47 4.09 14.74 -0.52
CA THR A 47 5.37 14.31 0.06
C THR A 47 6.37 13.92 -1.04
N LEU A 48 5.93 13.17 -2.05
CA LEU A 48 6.79 12.81 -3.18
C LEU A 48 7.31 14.04 -3.93
N ARG A 49 6.43 15.04 -4.15
CA ARG A 49 6.81 16.31 -4.81
C ARG A 49 7.75 17.17 -3.98
N MET A 50 7.60 17.17 -2.65
CA MET A 50 8.59 17.81 -1.76
C MET A 50 9.96 17.15 -1.89
N ILE A 51 10.02 15.82 -1.95
CA ILE A 51 11.27 15.09 -2.18
C ILE A 51 11.87 15.45 -3.55
N ALA A 52 11.04 15.58 -4.58
CA ALA A 52 11.46 15.99 -5.92
C ALA A 52 11.89 17.46 -6.02
N GLY A 53 11.53 18.31 -5.03
CA GLY A 53 11.71 19.76 -5.08
C GLY A 53 10.72 20.49 -5.98
N LEU A 54 9.60 19.85 -6.27
CA LEU A 54 8.49 20.41 -7.04
C LEU A 54 7.47 21.12 -6.13
N GLU A 55 7.56 20.90 -4.84
CA GLU A 55 6.83 21.55 -3.76
C GLU A 55 7.81 21.95 -2.66
N ASP A 56 7.61 23.11 -2.08
CA ASP A 56 8.45 23.56 -0.95
C ASP A 56 8.02 22.85 0.34
N ILE A 57 8.99 22.59 1.20
CA ILE A 57 8.79 22.10 2.57
C ILE A 57 8.47 23.33 3.43
N SER A 58 7.38 23.28 4.21
CA SER A 58 7.00 24.38 5.09
C SER A 58 7.85 24.41 6.35
N GLU A 59 8.08 23.23 6.96
CA GLU A 59 8.90 23.05 8.16
C GLU A 59 9.61 21.69 8.10
N GLY A 60 10.74 21.55 8.82
CA GLY A 60 11.51 20.32 8.85
C GLY A 60 12.57 20.25 7.76
N GLU A 61 13.19 19.10 7.62
CA GLU A 61 14.34 18.90 6.74
C GLU A 61 14.22 17.64 5.89
N LEU A 62 14.62 17.74 4.62
CA LEU A 62 14.88 16.62 3.72
C LEU A 62 16.37 16.48 3.51
N LEU A 63 16.92 15.31 3.83
CA LEU A 63 18.33 14.97 3.57
C LEU A 63 18.43 13.89 2.48
N ILE A 64 19.40 14.02 1.58
CA ILE A 64 19.85 12.97 0.66
C ILE A 64 21.37 12.83 0.84
N GLY A 65 21.79 11.72 1.42
CA GLY A 65 23.12 11.61 2.03
C GLY A 65 23.26 12.63 3.17
N ASP A 66 24.41 13.30 3.24
CA ASP A 66 24.68 14.31 4.27
C ASP A 66 24.19 15.72 3.89
N LYS A 67 23.44 15.86 2.77
CA LYS A 67 23.06 17.17 2.25
C LYS A 67 21.58 17.46 2.46
N VAL A 68 21.31 18.62 3.07
CA VAL A 68 19.95 19.19 3.16
C VAL A 68 19.50 19.64 1.78
N MET A 69 18.30 19.22 1.36
CA MET A 69 17.77 19.41 0.02
C MET A 69 16.67 20.48 -0.09
N ASN A 70 16.25 21.09 1.02
CA ASN A 70 15.10 21.99 1.03
C ASN A 70 15.19 23.07 -0.07
N ASP A 71 16.33 23.75 -0.17
CA ASP A 71 16.55 24.84 -1.12
C ASP A 71 17.25 24.41 -2.43
N VAL A 72 17.46 23.09 -2.63
CA VAL A 72 18.12 22.58 -3.82
C VAL A 72 17.10 22.45 -4.94
N ALA A 73 17.36 23.07 -6.09
CA ALA A 73 16.48 23.01 -7.25
C ALA A 73 16.31 21.55 -7.76
N PRO A 74 15.13 21.17 -8.31
CA PRO A 74 14.84 19.79 -8.74
C PRO A 74 15.89 19.18 -9.70
N LYS A 75 16.43 20.00 -10.61
CA LYS A 75 17.46 19.56 -11.59
C LYS A 75 18.78 19.12 -10.94
N ASP A 76 19.07 19.60 -9.73
CA ASP A 76 20.33 19.41 -9.01
C ASP A 76 20.22 18.36 -7.86
N ARG A 77 19.04 17.74 -7.67
CA ARG A 77 18.79 16.74 -6.61
C ARG A 77 19.24 15.31 -6.96
N ASP A 78 19.71 15.06 -8.18
CA ASP A 78 20.06 13.73 -8.69
C ASP A 78 18.93 12.68 -8.58
N ILE A 79 17.71 13.12 -8.84
CA ILE A 79 16.46 12.35 -8.78
C ILE A 79 15.91 12.15 -10.18
N ALA A 80 15.34 10.98 -10.45
CA ALA A 80 14.49 10.72 -11.61
C ALA A 80 13.04 10.52 -11.17
N MET A 81 12.07 11.12 -11.86
CA MET A 81 10.66 11.03 -11.52
C MET A 81 9.83 10.54 -12.70
N VAL A 82 8.92 9.59 -12.40
CA VAL A 82 7.86 9.11 -13.29
C VAL A 82 6.53 9.64 -12.78
N PHE A 83 5.81 10.36 -13.65
CA PHE A 83 4.52 10.98 -13.33
C PHE A 83 3.35 10.07 -13.69
N GLN A 84 2.24 10.22 -13.02
CA GLN A 84 0.99 9.48 -13.22
C GLN A 84 0.49 9.51 -14.68
N ASN A 85 0.65 10.64 -15.38
CA ASN A 85 0.23 10.82 -16.77
C ASN A 85 1.36 10.54 -17.76
N TYR A 86 2.46 9.91 -17.31
CA TYR A 86 3.69 9.61 -18.06
C TYR A 86 4.46 10.84 -18.57
N ALA A 87 3.81 11.99 -18.74
CA ALA A 87 4.37 13.27 -19.21
C ALA A 87 5.27 13.12 -20.46
N LEU A 88 4.87 12.29 -21.42
CA LEU A 88 5.62 12.09 -22.67
C LEU A 88 5.43 13.29 -23.61
N TYR A 89 6.47 13.67 -24.33
CA TYR A 89 6.40 14.67 -25.37
C TYR A 89 5.78 14.06 -26.64
N PRO A 90 4.55 14.44 -27.03
CA PRO A 90 3.79 13.73 -28.06
C PRO A 90 4.36 13.89 -29.48
N HIS A 91 5.11 14.94 -29.73
CA HIS A 91 5.76 15.24 -31.00
C HIS A 91 7.12 14.54 -31.18
N MET A 92 7.71 14.04 -30.10
CA MET A 92 9.00 13.34 -30.10
C MET A 92 8.81 11.84 -30.27
N THR A 93 9.81 11.18 -30.87
CA THR A 93 9.90 9.71 -30.92
C THR A 93 10.16 9.13 -29.54
N VAL A 94 10.07 7.80 -29.39
CA VAL A 94 10.48 7.09 -28.16
C VAL A 94 11.94 7.39 -27.83
N PHE A 95 12.83 7.29 -28.84
CA PHE A 95 14.25 7.65 -28.70
C PHE A 95 14.42 9.07 -28.16
N ASP A 96 13.77 10.04 -28.79
CA ASP A 96 13.91 11.46 -28.40
C ASP A 96 13.32 11.75 -27.03
N ASN A 97 12.20 11.11 -26.66
CA ASN A 97 11.66 11.18 -25.32
C ASN A 97 12.66 10.73 -24.27
N MET A 98 13.28 9.56 -24.49
CA MET A 98 14.29 9.02 -23.57
C MET A 98 15.58 9.87 -23.56
N ALA A 99 16.03 10.33 -24.72
CA ALA A 99 17.25 11.12 -24.87
C ALA A 99 17.14 12.56 -24.34
N PHE A 100 15.92 13.11 -24.17
CA PHE A 100 15.70 14.54 -23.92
C PHE A 100 16.51 15.09 -22.75
N GLY A 101 16.43 14.43 -21.59
CA GLY A 101 17.16 14.84 -20.38
C GLY A 101 18.70 14.82 -20.54
N LEU A 102 19.22 13.87 -21.31
CA LEU A 102 20.65 13.76 -21.61
C LEU A 102 21.10 14.86 -22.59
N LYS A 103 20.26 15.18 -23.60
CA LYS A 103 20.51 16.29 -24.53
C LYS A 103 20.60 17.65 -23.80
N LEU A 104 19.69 17.91 -22.86
CA LEU A 104 19.73 19.12 -22.05
C LEU A 104 20.98 19.25 -21.18
N ARG A 105 21.51 18.12 -20.70
CA ARG A 105 22.77 18.04 -19.95
C ARG A 105 24.02 18.02 -20.84
N LYS A 106 23.86 18.15 -22.18
CA LYS A 106 24.91 18.20 -23.16
C LYS A 106 25.83 16.94 -23.19
N TYR A 107 25.24 15.77 -22.94
CA TYR A 107 25.96 14.51 -23.14
C TYR A 107 26.34 14.33 -24.60
N ASP A 108 27.44 13.60 -24.84
CA ASP A 108 27.87 13.25 -26.20
C ASP A 108 26.83 12.37 -26.90
N LYS A 109 26.72 12.53 -28.23
CA LYS A 109 25.70 11.80 -29.04
C LYS A 109 25.90 10.28 -28.99
N ALA A 110 27.12 9.78 -28.94
CA ALA A 110 27.38 8.36 -28.84
C ALA A 110 26.96 7.80 -27.47
N GLU A 111 27.24 8.54 -26.41
CA GLU A 111 26.80 8.16 -25.05
C GLU A 111 25.29 8.19 -24.92
N ILE A 112 24.60 9.20 -25.46
CA ILE A 112 23.12 9.27 -25.49
C ILE A 112 22.56 8.03 -26.19
N LYS A 113 23.09 7.70 -27.40
CA LYS A 113 22.63 6.53 -28.14
C LYS A 113 22.80 5.25 -27.35
N LYS A 114 23.99 5.04 -26.79
CA LYS A 114 24.31 3.86 -25.97
C LYS A 114 23.35 3.71 -24.76
N ARG A 115 23.11 4.78 -24.01
CA ARG A 115 22.20 4.75 -22.84
C ARG A 115 20.75 4.49 -23.22
N VAL A 116 20.27 5.13 -24.29
CA VAL A 116 18.91 4.94 -24.79
C VAL A 116 18.69 3.52 -25.31
N GLU A 117 19.62 3.00 -26.11
CA GLU A 117 19.55 1.62 -26.62
C GLU A 117 19.59 0.59 -25.49
N ASN A 118 20.44 0.77 -24.49
CA ASN A 118 20.48 -0.09 -23.31
C ASN A 118 19.17 -0.05 -22.51
N ALA A 119 18.63 1.13 -22.25
CA ALA A 119 17.35 1.26 -21.55
C ALA A 119 16.19 0.68 -22.37
N ALA A 120 16.20 0.87 -23.68
CA ALA A 120 15.21 0.29 -24.58
C ALA A 120 15.26 -1.25 -24.58
N GLN A 121 16.45 -1.83 -24.56
CA GLN A 121 16.65 -3.27 -24.45
C GLN A 121 16.10 -3.81 -23.10
N ILE A 122 16.41 -3.13 -22.00
CA ILE A 122 15.90 -3.49 -20.66
C ILE A 122 14.39 -3.52 -20.62
N LEU A 123 13.74 -2.57 -21.31
CA LEU A 123 12.29 -2.36 -21.27
C LEU A 123 11.54 -3.02 -22.43
N GLY A 124 12.24 -3.75 -23.34
CA GLY A 124 11.63 -4.35 -24.52
C GLY A 124 11.04 -3.31 -25.49
N LEU A 125 11.72 -2.19 -25.67
CA LEU A 125 11.31 -1.06 -26.52
C LEU A 125 12.18 -0.87 -27.78
N SER A 126 13.15 -1.74 -28.03
CA SER A 126 14.13 -1.57 -29.12
C SER A 126 13.48 -1.39 -30.50
N GLU A 127 12.40 -2.11 -30.78
CA GLU A 127 11.67 -2.03 -32.07
C GLU A 127 10.73 -0.80 -32.16
N TYR A 128 10.59 -0.03 -31.07
CA TYR A 128 9.66 1.10 -30.99
C TYR A 128 10.35 2.46 -30.95
N LEU A 129 11.69 2.51 -31.00
CA LEU A 129 12.49 3.72 -30.81
C LEU A 129 12.11 4.86 -31.76
N ASP A 130 11.73 4.56 -32.98
CA ASP A 130 11.33 5.55 -33.99
C ASP A 130 9.87 5.93 -33.95
N ARG A 131 9.05 5.26 -33.12
CA ARG A 131 7.61 5.55 -33.01
C ARG A 131 7.35 6.75 -32.10
N LYS A 132 6.21 7.42 -32.34
CA LYS A 132 5.70 8.47 -31.47
C LYS A 132 4.73 7.90 -30.43
N PRO A 133 4.50 8.57 -29.28
CA PRO A 133 3.61 8.12 -28.22
C PRO A 133 2.19 7.74 -28.66
N ALA A 134 1.64 8.42 -29.66
CA ALA A 134 0.32 8.12 -30.22
C ALA A 134 0.20 6.71 -30.85
N ALA A 135 1.31 6.15 -31.32
CA ALA A 135 1.38 4.82 -31.94
C ALA A 135 1.72 3.70 -30.92
N LEU A 136 1.63 3.97 -29.62
CA LEU A 136 2.01 3.06 -28.53
C LEU A 136 0.78 2.68 -27.69
N SER A 137 0.79 1.44 -27.16
CA SER A 137 -0.14 1.01 -26.13
C SER A 137 0.12 1.73 -24.79
N GLY A 138 -0.84 1.66 -23.84
CA GLY A 138 -0.66 2.23 -22.50
C GLY A 138 0.61 1.74 -21.79
N GLY A 139 0.84 0.43 -21.78
CA GLY A 139 2.04 -0.15 -21.16
C GLY A 139 3.34 0.20 -21.89
N GLN A 140 3.30 0.40 -23.22
CA GLN A 140 4.46 0.88 -23.96
C GLN A 140 4.78 2.33 -23.59
N ARG A 141 3.77 3.20 -23.51
CA ARG A 141 3.94 4.60 -23.05
C ARG A 141 4.55 4.66 -21.66
N GLN A 142 4.05 3.83 -20.75
CA GLN A 142 4.60 3.74 -19.40
C GLN A 142 6.09 3.31 -19.42
N ARG A 143 6.43 2.26 -20.17
CA ARG A 143 7.83 1.82 -20.31
C ARG A 143 8.72 2.93 -20.90
N VAL A 144 8.22 3.76 -21.80
CA VAL A 144 8.96 4.94 -22.29
C VAL A 144 9.20 5.95 -21.15
N ALA A 145 8.20 6.19 -20.29
CA ALA A 145 8.37 7.08 -19.13
C ALA A 145 9.42 6.53 -18.13
N LEU A 146 9.39 5.21 -17.87
CA LEU A 146 10.44 4.54 -17.09
C LEU A 146 11.81 4.67 -17.77
N GLY A 147 11.89 4.52 -19.09
CA GLY A 147 13.11 4.67 -19.86
C GLY A 147 13.72 6.06 -19.74
N ARG A 148 12.89 7.11 -19.74
CA ARG A 148 13.35 8.49 -19.48
C ARG A 148 14.00 8.66 -18.11
N ALA A 149 13.54 7.92 -17.12
CA ALA A 149 14.09 7.94 -15.79
C ALA A 149 15.41 7.14 -15.72
N ILE A 150 15.44 5.94 -16.32
CA ILE A 150 16.60 5.02 -16.31
C ILE A 150 17.83 5.62 -16.98
N VAL A 151 17.68 6.26 -18.15
CA VAL A 151 18.81 6.82 -18.90
C VAL A 151 19.60 7.87 -18.13
N ARG A 152 19.03 8.45 -17.07
CA ARG A 152 19.65 9.48 -16.23
C ARG A 152 20.66 8.91 -15.24
N ASP A 153 20.60 7.62 -14.93
CA ASP A 153 21.43 6.99 -13.92
C ASP A 153 21.35 7.73 -12.57
N ALA A 154 20.11 8.09 -12.16
CA ALA A 154 19.83 8.84 -10.95
C ALA A 154 19.97 7.94 -9.71
N LYS A 155 20.36 8.54 -8.58
CA LYS A 155 20.51 7.83 -7.30
C LYS A 155 19.19 7.47 -6.66
N VAL A 156 18.14 8.26 -6.93
CA VAL A 156 16.80 8.09 -6.36
C VAL A 156 15.76 8.08 -7.47
N PHE A 157 14.88 7.10 -7.43
CA PHE A 157 13.73 6.98 -8.32
C PHE A 157 12.45 7.33 -7.57
N LEU A 158 11.68 8.26 -8.12
CA LEU A 158 10.36 8.65 -7.62
C LEU A 158 9.29 8.25 -8.62
N MET A 159 8.23 7.57 -8.17
CA MET A 159 7.12 7.15 -9.02
C MET A 159 5.79 7.57 -8.41
N ASP A 160 5.08 8.50 -9.09
CA ASP A 160 3.78 9.01 -8.66
C ASP A 160 2.66 8.25 -9.39
N GLU A 161 2.04 7.26 -8.74
CA GLU A 161 0.96 6.41 -9.25
C GLU A 161 1.15 5.91 -10.69
N PRO A 162 2.30 5.31 -11.03
CA PRO A 162 2.65 5.03 -12.44
C PRO A 162 1.75 3.98 -13.10
N LEU A 163 1.00 3.17 -12.33
CA LEU A 163 0.16 2.09 -12.85
C LEU A 163 -1.34 2.42 -12.87
N SER A 164 -1.76 3.59 -12.33
CA SER A 164 -3.17 3.94 -12.14
C SER A 164 -3.99 3.97 -13.44
N ASN A 165 -3.37 4.31 -14.56
CA ASN A 165 -4.03 4.42 -15.87
C ASN A 165 -4.00 3.14 -16.72
N LEU A 166 -3.64 1.99 -16.13
CA LEU A 166 -3.57 0.71 -16.82
C LEU A 166 -4.74 -0.22 -16.45
N ASP A 167 -5.13 -1.06 -17.40
CA ASP A 167 -6.06 -2.16 -17.14
C ASP A 167 -5.47 -3.20 -16.16
N ALA A 168 -6.32 -4.01 -15.54
CA ALA A 168 -5.92 -4.95 -14.49
C ALA A 168 -4.85 -5.95 -14.95
N LYS A 169 -4.97 -6.53 -16.15
CA LYS A 169 -4.02 -7.50 -16.69
C LYS A 169 -2.65 -6.89 -16.92
N LEU A 170 -2.63 -5.69 -17.50
CA LEU A 170 -1.39 -4.97 -17.78
C LEU A 170 -0.73 -4.48 -16.48
N ARG A 171 -1.53 -4.08 -15.48
CA ARG A 171 -1.04 -3.67 -14.15
C ARG A 171 -0.28 -4.79 -13.47
N VAL A 172 -0.81 -6.03 -13.49
CA VAL A 172 -0.10 -7.21 -12.95
C VAL A 172 1.25 -7.42 -13.63
N ALA A 173 1.29 -7.38 -14.97
CA ALA A 173 2.54 -7.55 -15.71
C ALA A 173 3.56 -6.43 -15.39
N MET A 174 3.09 -5.18 -15.30
CA MET A 174 3.96 -4.03 -15.06
C MET A 174 4.49 -3.97 -13.62
N ARG A 175 3.75 -4.44 -12.61
CA ARG A 175 4.28 -4.61 -11.24
C ARG A 175 5.52 -5.51 -11.24
N ALA A 176 5.44 -6.67 -11.88
CA ALA A 176 6.58 -7.58 -12.00
C ALA A 176 7.76 -6.94 -12.72
N GLU A 177 7.51 -6.13 -13.77
CA GLU A 177 8.56 -5.43 -14.50
C GLU A 177 9.23 -4.33 -13.66
N ILE A 178 8.45 -3.56 -12.86
CA ILE A 178 9.01 -2.55 -11.95
C ILE A 178 9.86 -3.20 -10.85
N ALA A 179 9.41 -4.32 -10.26
CA ALA A 179 10.17 -5.05 -9.26
C ALA A 179 11.51 -5.56 -9.82
N LYS A 180 11.49 -6.18 -11.01
CA LYS A 180 12.73 -6.60 -11.72
C LYS A 180 13.63 -5.42 -12.04
N LEU A 181 13.04 -4.30 -12.44
CA LEU A 181 13.77 -3.08 -12.76
C LEU A 181 14.50 -2.54 -11.54
N HIS A 182 13.83 -2.45 -10.40
CA HIS A 182 14.45 -2.02 -9.14
C HIS A 182 15.65 -2.91 -8.77
N GLN A 183 15.47 -4.25 -8.79
CA GLN A 183 16.57 -5.19 -8.53
C GLN A 183 17.77 -5.00 -9.47
N ARG A 184 17.51 -4.68 -10.75
CA ARG A 184 18.54 -4.48 -11.75
C ARG A 184 19.26 -3.14 -11.61
N LEU A 185 18.53 -2.07 -11.31
CA LEU A 185 19.07 -0.72 -11.16
C LEU A 185 19.76 -0.54 -9.81
N ASN A 186 19.30 -1.27 -8.79
CA ASN A 186 19.88 -1.25 -7.45
C ASN A 186 19.96 0.18 -6.87
N THR A 187 18.86 0.95 -7.01
CA THR A 187 18.71 2.35 -6.61
C THR A 187 17.60 2.53 -5.62
N THR A 188 17.69 3.51 -4.74
CA THR A 188 16.61 3.86 -3.79
C THR A 188 15.36 4.28 -4.56
N THR A 189 14.22 3.67 -4.27
CA THR A 189 12.96 3.91 -4.97
C THR A 189 11.86 4.31 -4.00
N ILE A 190 11.17 5.41 -4.29
CA ILE A 190 9.96 5.83 -3.57
C ILE A 190 8.79 5.77 -4.56
N TYR A 191 7.81 4.98 -4.21
CA TYR A 191 6.65 4.68 -5.04
C TYR A 191 5.37 5.12 -4.34
N VAL A 192 4.53 5.87 -5.01
CA VAL A 192 3.21 6.29 -4.50
C VAL A 192 2.14 5.49 -5.20
N THR A 193 1.19 4.96 -4.44
CA THR A 193 0.01 4.29 -4.95
C THR A 193 -1.18 4.42 -4.00
N HIS A 194 -2.39 4.19 -4.51
CA HIS A 194 -3.59 3.93 -3.72
C HIS A 194 -3.98 2.44 -3.73
N ASP A 195 -3.26 1.61 -4.49
CA ASP A 195 -3.49 0.16 -4.60
C ASP A 195 -2.64 -0.58 -3.57
N GLN A 196 -3.30 -1.18 -2.57
CA GLN A 196 -2.63 -1.96 -1.53
C GLN A 196 -1.91 -3.20 -2.08
N THR A 197 -2.37 -3.79 -3.20
CA THR A 197 -1.72 -4.95 -3.80
C THR A 197 -0.36 -4.56 -4.37
N GLU A 198 -0.24 -3.35 -4.94
CA GLU A 198 1.04 -2.81 -5.40
C GLU A 198 2.01 -2.65 -4.21
N ALA A 199 1.53 -2.03 -3.12
CA ALA A 199 2.33 -1.86 -1.92
C ALA A 199 2.79 -3.19 -1.32
N MET A 200 1.87 -4.13 -1.13
CA MET A 200 2.16 -5.45 -0.53
C MET A 200 3.11 -6.32 -1.35
N THR A 201 3.15 -6.15 -2.68
CA THR A 201 3.93 -7.02 -3.57
C THR A 201 5.29 -6.48 -3.98
N MET A 202 5.52 -5.17 -3.85
CA MET A 202 6.75 -4.55 -4.35
C MET A 202 7.61 -3.91 -3.26
N ALA A 203 7.04 -3.54 -2.11
CA ALA A 203 7.74 -2.77 -1.09
C ALA A 203 8.68 -3.63 -0.23
N ASP A 204 9.83 -3.07 0.13
CA ASP A 204 10.60 -3.50 1.30
C ASP A 204 9.92 -2.99 2.58
N ARG A 205 9.51 -1.71 2.60
CA ARG A 205 8.64 -1.12 3.63
C ARG A 205 7.52 -0.29 3.01
N ILE A 206 6.38 -0.32 3.70
CA ILE A 206 5.19 0.46 3.37
C ILE A 206 5.04 1.57 4.40
N VAL A 207 4.75 2.77 3.92
CA VAL A 207 4.34 3.93 4.72
C VAL A 207 2.86 4.15 4.49
N ILE A 208 2.04 3.84 5.48
CA ILE A 208 0.58 4.01 5.43
C ILE A 208 0.24 5.39 5.93
N MET A 209 -0.46 6.17 5.12
CA MET A 209 -0.81 7.56 5.40
C MET A 209 -2.33 7.77 5.46
N LYS A 210 -2.76 8.61 6.41
CA LYS A 210 -4.14 9.12 6.51
C LYS A 210 -4.09 10.58 6.97
N ASP A 211 -4.83 11.45 6.30
CA ASP A 211 -5.01 12.86 6.68
C ASP A 211 -3.68 13.61 6.92
N GLY A 212 -2.69 13.37 6.08
CA GLY A 212 -1.36 13.99 6.17
C GLY A 212 -0.42 13.38 7.22
N ILE A 213 -0.83 12.33 7.92
CA ILE A 213 -0.10 11.73 9.04
C ILE A 213 0.26 10.27 8.70
N ILE A 214 1.46 9.86 9.08
CA ILE A 214 1.88 8.45 9.02
C ILE A 214 1.12 7.67 10.09
N GLN A 215 0.44 6.62 9.70
CA GLN A 215 -0.28 5.71 10.59
C GLN A 215 0.57 4.52 11.02
N GLN A 216 1.36 3.99 10.09
CA GLN A 216 2.30 2.90 10.34
C GLN A 216 3.37 2.85 9.26
N ILE A 217 4.59 2.47 9.66
CA ILE A 217 5.68 2.08 8.76
C ILE A 217 6.08 0.65 9.11
N GLY A 218 6.22 -0.20 8.11
CA GLY A 218 6.66 -1.58 8.32
C GLY A 218 6.80 -2.36 7.03
N SER A 219 7.37 -3.55 7.10
CA SER A 219 7.35 -4.49 5.97
C SER A 219 5.91 -4.87 5.60
N PRO A 220 5.64 -5.36 4.38
CA PRO A 220 4.32 -5.86 4.00
C PRO A 220 3.72 -6.82 5.03
N LYS A 221 4.54 -7.74 5.54
CA LYS A 221 4.12 -8.70 6.56
C LYS A 221 3.75 -8.03 7.88
N GLU A 222 4.54 -7.07 8.37
CA GLU A 222 4.26 -6.37 9.63
C GLU A 222 2.97 -5.57 9.57
N VAL A 223 2.74 -4.78 8.51
CA VAL A 223 1.51 -3.98 8.40
C VAL A 223 0.25 -4.83 8.26
N TYR A 224 0.38 -6.05 7.72
CA TYR A 224 -0.72 -7.01 7.58
C TYR A 224 -0.99 -7.76 8.88
N ASP A 225 0.06 -8.35 9.49
CA ASP A 225 -0.05 -9.24 10.65
C ASP A 225 -0.20 -8.47 11.97
N THR A 226 0.34 -7.24 12.04
CA THR A 226 0.41 -6.45 13.28
C THR A 226 0.03 -4.99 13.04
N PRO A 227 -1.21 -4.72 12.57
CA PRO A 227 -1.68 -3.37 12.35
C PRO A 227 -1.67 -2.56 13.66
N SER A 228 -1.28 -1.27 13.58
CA SER A 228 -1.16 -0.39 14.75
C SER A 228 -2.52 0.10 15.24
N ASN A 229 -3.48 0.25 14.33
CA ASN A 229 -4.79 0.80 14.67
C ASN A 229 -5.89 0.24 13.72
N VAL A 230 -7.14 0.58 14.01
CA VAL A 230 -8.32 0.17 13.24
C VAL A 230 -8.21 0.60 11.77
N PHE A 231 -7.69 1.83 11.52
CA PHE A 231 -7.53 2.31 10.16
C PHE A 231 -6.59 1.43 9.34
N VAL A 232 -5.39 1.13 9.86
CA VAL A 232 -4.42 0.27 9.17
C VAL A 232 -4.99 -1.12 8.94
N ALA A 233 -5.63 -1.70 9.96
CA ALA A 233 -6.24 -3.02 9.90
C ALA A 233 -7.35 -3.12 8.84
N GLY A 234 -8.17 -2.08 8.71
CA GLY A 234 -9.24 -2.00 7.72
C GLY A 234 -8.79 -1.57 6.33
N PHE A 235 -7.65 -0.84 6.24
CA PHE A 235 -7.12 -0.38 4.96
C PHE A 235 -6.29 -1.47 4.27
N ILE A 236 -5.54 -2.28 5.01
CA ILE A 236 -4.68 -3.35 4.48
C ILE A 236 -5.41 -4.69 4.52
N GLY A 237 -5.62 -5.27 3.36
CA GLY A 237 -6.31 -6.54 3.13
C GLY A 237 -7.47 -6.39 2.14
N SER A 238 -7.72 -7.43 1.32
CA SER A 238 -8.83 -7.46 0.37
C SER A 238 -9.45 -8.86 0.38
N PRO A 239 -10.65 -9.00 0.96
CA PRO A 239 -11.43 -7.98 1.66
C PRO A 239 -10.78 -7.41 2.92
N ALA A 240 -11.31 -6.27 3.41
CA ALA A 240 -10.84 -5.64 4.63
C ALA A 240 -11.11 -6.50 5.88
N MET A 241 -10.42 -6.20 6.99
CA MET A 241 -10.68 -6.84 8.28
C MET A 241 -12.11 -6.56 8.74
N ASN A 242 -12.77 -7.57 9.29
CA ASN A 242 -14.07 -7.41 9.94
C ASN A 242 -13.90 -6.82 11.34
N PHE A 243 -14.77 -5.91 11.75
CA PHE A 243 -14.76 -5.30 13.08
C PHE A 243 -16.08 -5.48 13.80
N PHE A 244 -15.99 -5.88 15.08
CA PHE A 244 -17.14 -6.04 15.96
C PHE A 244 -16.90 -5.25 17.25
N LYS A 245 -17.85 -4.42 17.67
CA LYS A 245 -17.85 -3.87 19.02
C LYS A 245 -18.34 -4.95 19.97
N VAL A 246 -17.51 -5.34 20.92
CA VAL A 246 -17.78 -6.44 21.84
C VAL A 246 -17.42 -6.06 23.28
N THR A 247 -18.08 -6.69 24.25
CA THR A 247 -17.72 -6.57 25.67
C THR A 247 -16.96 -7.81 26.11
N LEU A 248 -15.80 -7.61 26.73
CA LEU A 248 -15.02 -8.67 27.35
C LEU A 248 -15.53 -8.96 28.75
N LYS A 249 -15.94 -10.19 29.03
CA LYS A 249 -16.33 -10.62 30.37
C LYS A 249 -16.09 -12.11 30.57
N ASP A 250 -15.48 -12.47 31.68
CA ASP A 250 -15.23 -13.86 32.12
C ASP A 250 -14.57 -14.73 31.02
N GLY A 251 -13.65 -14.16 30.24
CA GLY A 251 -12.96 -14.83 29.14
C GLY A 251 -13.77 -14.96 27.84
N TYR A 252 -14.96 -14.36 27.78
CA TYR A 252 -15.78 -14.32 26.57
C TYR A 252 -15.85 -12.89 26.01
N ILE A 253 -15.94 -12.80 24.69
CA ILE A 253 -16.36 -11.57 24.02
C ILE A 253 -17.80 -11.75 23.52
N THR A 254 -18.64 -10.75 23.80
CA THR A 254 -20.07 -10.77 23.48
C THR A 254 -20.51 -9.43 22.91
N ASN A 255 -21.54 -9.46 22.06
CA ASN A 255 -22.27 -8.26 21.66
C ASN A 255 -23.78 -8.48 21.76
N ASP A 256 -24.56 -7.40 21.64
CA ASP A 256 -26.02 -7.45 21.72
C ASP A 256 -26.65 -8.19 20.53
N GLY A 257 -25.92 -8.35 19.43
CA GLY A 257 -26.34 -9.06 18.21
C GLY A 257 -26.28 -10.58 18.28
N GLY A 258 -25.81 -11.15 19.41
CA GLY A 258 -25.71 -12.60 19.61
C GLY A 258 -24.34 -13.22 19.35
N LEU A 259 -23.33 -12.43 19.03
CA LEU A 259 -21.95 -12.92 19.01
C LEU A 259 -21.51 -13.27 20.43
N LYS A 260 -21.07 -14.52 20.64
CA LYS A 260 -20.47 -14.99 21.90
C LYS A 260 -19.44 -16.03 21.60
N VAL A 261 -18.17 -15.70 21.82
CA VAL A 261 -17.04 -16.62 21.63
C VAL A 261 -16.08 -16.52 22.80
N LYS A 262 -15.41 -17.64 23.12
CA LYS A 262 -14.46 -17.74 24.23
C LYS A 262 -13.05 -17.46 23.71
N LEU A 263 -12.38 -16.51 24.34
CA LEU A 263 -11.01 -16.15 23.97
C LEU A 263 -10.01 -17.25 24.38
N PRO A 264 -8.97 -17.47 23.57
CA PRO A 264 -7.79 -18.22 24.01
C PRO A 264 -7.18 -17.56 25.26
N GLU A 265 -6.70 -18.39 26.19
CA GLU A 265 -6.20 -17.93 27.51
C GLU A 265 -5.16 -16.80 27.37
N GLY A 266 -4.20 -16.93 26.43
CA GLY A 266 -3.19 -15.90 26.21
C GLY A 266 -3.75 -14.56 25.76
N ARG A 267 -4.78 -14.55 24.90
CA ARG A 267 -5.45 -13.31 24.45
C ARG A 267 -6.25 -12.69 25.57
N ASN A 268 -7.02 -13.49 26.31
CA ASN A 268 -7.79 -13.04 27.47
C ASN A 268 -6.87 -12.38 28.52
N LYS A 269 -5.77 -13.05 28.86
CA LYS A 269 -4.80 -12.56 29.84
C LYS A 269 -4.28 -11.14 29.49
N ILE A 270 -3.87 -10.92 28.24
CA ILE A 270 -3.38 -9.61 27.78
C ILE A 270 -4.47 -8.53 27.98
N LEU A 271 -5.70 -8.79 27.56
CA LEU A 271 -6.79 -7.83 27.68
C LEU A 271 -7.15 -7.52 29.14
N VAL A 272 -7.16 -8.55 30.02
CA VAL A 272 -7.42 -8.37 31.46
C VAL A 272 -6.30 -7.58 32.13
N GLU A 273 -5.03 -7.90 31.86
CA GLU A 273 -3.86 -7.18 32.39
C GLU A 273 -3.84 -5.70 31.95
N LYS A 274 -4.35 -5.41 30.76
CA LYS A 274 -4.52 -4.03 30.26
C LYS A 274 -5.78 -3.33 30.79
N GLY A 275 -6.58 -4.00 31.64
CA GLY A 275 -7.74 -3.42 32.32
C GLY A 275 -9.02 -3.32 31.46
N TYR A 276 -9.18 -4.20 30.48
CA TYR A 276 -10.37 -4.25 29.60
C TYR A 276 -11.46 -5.22 30.07
N GLU A 277 -11.26 -5.94 31.20
CA GLU A 277 -12.32 -6.77 31.79
C GLU A 277 -13.56 -5.93 32.10
N GLY A 278 -14.71 -6.35 31.61
CA GLY A 278 -16.00 -5.66 31.75
C GLY A 278 -16.15 -4.44 30.81
N LYS A 279 -15.18 -4.17 29.93
CA LYS A 279 -15.22 -3.02 29.00
C LYS A 279 -15.50 -3.44 27.57
N GLN A 280 -15.94 -2.46 26.78
CA GLN A 280 -16.02 -2.62 25.33
C GLN A 280 -14.66 -2.49 24.67
N VAL A 281 -14.44 -3.32 23.66
CA VAL A 281 -13.28 -3.31 22.75
C VAL A 281 -13.75 -3.49 21.31
N ILE A 282 -12.94 -3.11 20.35
CA ILE A 282 -13.15 -3.45 18.94
C ILE A 282 -12.39 -4.76 18.67
N PHE A 283 -13.13 -5.81 18.37
CA PHE A 283 -12.62 -7.10 17.93
C PHE A 283 -12.49 -7.10 16.42
N GLY A 284 -11.25 -7.32 15.92
CA GLY A 284 -10.93 -7.42 14.50
C GLY A 284 -10.54 -8.83 14.11
N ILE A 285 -11.09 -9.34 13.00
CA ILE A 285 -10.70 -10.64 12.41
C ILE A 285 -10.72 -10.56 10.88
N ARG A 286 -9.72 -11.14 10.26
CA ARG A 286 -9.64 -11.15 8.80
C ARG A 286 -10.59 -12.17 8.17
N PRO A 287 -11.09 -11.91 6.95
CA PRO A 287 -12.00 -12.83 6.25
C PRO A 287 -11.45 -14.25 6.08
N GLU A 288 -10.16 -14.41 5.84
CA GLU A 288 -9.48 -15.70 5.68
C GLU A 288 -9.23 -16.44 7.01
N ASP A 289 -9.42 -15.78 8.13
CA ASP A 289 -9.34 -16.39 9.48
C ASP A 289 -10.73 -16.80 10.03
N ILE A 290 -11.75 -16.81 9.17
CA ILE A 290 -13.10 -17.28 9.44
C ILE A 290 -13.35 -18.51 8.59
N HIS A 291 -13.61 -19.64 9.23
CA HIS A 291 -13.63 -20.97 8.61
C HIS A 291 -15.04 -21.57 8.63
N SER A 292 -15.37 -22.29 7.55
CA SER A 292 -16.60 -23.07 7.37
C SER A 292 -16.37 -24.58 7.39
N GLU A 293 -15.11 -25.00 7.31
CA GLU A 293 -14.75 -26.42 7.21
C GLU A 293 -15.12 -27.19 8.49
N ARG A 294 -15.82 -28.30 8.32
CA ARG A 294 -16.33 -29.12 9.42
C ARG A 294 -15.24 -29.53 10.44
N VAL A 295 -14.03 -29.84 9.93
CA VAL A 295 -12.90 -30.22 10.78
C VAL A 295 -12.49 -29.06 11.73
N VAL A 296 -12.57 -27.81 11.28
CA VAL A 296 -12.25 -26.65 12.11
C VAL A 296 -13.38 -26.35 13.09
N LEU A 297 -14.64 -26.42 12.63
CA LEU A 297 -15.82 -26.26 13.49
C LEU A 297 -15.81 -27.26 14.67
N ASP A 298 -15.57 -28.52 14.38
CA ASP A 298 -15.54 -29.58 15.39
C ASP A 298 -14.33 -29.43 16.37
N ALA A 299 -13.22 -28.86 15.90
CA ALA A 299 -12.02 -28.63 16.71
C ALA A 299 -12.10 -27.38 17.59
N THR A 300 -12.94 -26.39 17.24
CA THR A 300 -13.03 -25.11 17.93
C THR A 300 -14.47 -24.69 18.27
N PRO A 301 -15.26 -25.52 18.98
CA PRO A 301 -16.68 -25.29 19.23
C PRO A 301 -16.95 -23.98 20.00
N ASP A 302 -16.03 -23.57 20.89
CA ASP A 302 -16.12 -22.33 21.69
C ASP A 302 -15.89 -21.03 20.84
N ALA A 303 -15.42 -21.18 19.61
CA ALA A 303 -15.18 -20.09 18.68
C ALA A 303 -16.17 -20.07 17.49
N CYS A 304 -17.17 -20.97 17.50
CA CYS A 304 -18.17 -21.07 16.45
C CYS A 304 -19.32 -20.08 16.69
N VAL A 305 -19.81 -19.51 15.60
CA VAL A 305 -20.96 -18.61 15.59
C VAL A 305 -21.93 -19.03 14.49
N LYS A 306 -23.24 -18.89 14.77
CA LYS A 306 -24.30 -19.03 13.76
C LYS A 306 -24.55 -17.68 13.12
N SER A 307 -24.60 -17.64 11.81
CA SER A 307 -24.86 -16.43 11.05
C SER A 307 -25.78 -16.70 9.87
N THR A 308 -26.43 -15.67 9.37
CA THR A 308 -27.32 -15.77 8.21
C THR A 308 -26.62 -15.21 6.98
N VAL A 309 -26.60 -15.95 5.88
CA VAL A 309 -26.02 -15.53 4.61
C VAL A 309 -26.85 -14.41 3.99
N VAL A 310 -26.18 -13.30 3.68
CA VAL A 310 -26.77 -12.15 2.96
C VAL A 310 -26.49 -12.26 1.46
N VAL A 311 -25.21 -12.49 1.11
CA VAL A 311 -24.75 -12.66 -0.27
C VAL A 311 -23.62 -13.69 -0.31
N SER A 312 -23.53 -14.44 -1.40
CA SER A 312 -22.38 -15.30 -1.71
C SER A 312 -21.85 -14.94 -3.09
N GLU A 313 -20.56 -14.60 -3.13
CA GLU A 313 -19.84 -14.29 -4.39
C GLU A 313 -18.82 -15.39 -4.68
N LEU A 314 -19.12 -16.21 -5.71
CA LEU A 314 -18.19 -17.25 -6.16
C LEU A 314 -17.14 -16.65 -7.09
N LEU A 315 -15.88 -16.64 -6.64
CA LEU A 315 -14.73 -16.11 -7.38
C LEU A 315 -13.86 -17.18 -8.06
N GLY A 316 -14.43 -18.35 -8.30
CA GLY A 316 -13.74 -19.48 -8.92
C GLY A 316 -13.17 -20.48 -7.92
N ALA A 317 -12.03 -20.20 -7.33
CA ALA A 317 -11.39 -21.08 -6.34
C ALA A 317 -11.90 -20.85 -4.90
N GLU A 318 -12.54 -19.72 -4.65
CA GLU A 318 -12.99 -19.28 -3.34
C GLU A 318 -14.36 -18.60 -3.42
N THR A 319 -15.07 -18.56 -2.31
CA THR A 319 -16.35 -17.86 -2.14
C THR A 319 -16.21 -16.80 -1.07
N MET A 320 -16.66 -15.58 -1.35
CA MET A 320 -16.88 -14.56 -0.33
C MET A 320 -18.30 -14.70 0.20
N LEU A 321 -18.42 -15.08 1.47
CA LEU A 321 -19.69 -15.16 2.18
C LEU A 321 -19.88 -13.87 2.98
N TYR A 322 -20.83 -13.05 2.56
CA TYR A 322 -21.33 -11.93 3.34
C TYR A 322 -22.44 -12.44 4.25
N THR A 323 -22.20 -12.43 5.54
CA THR A 323 -23.08 -12.98 6.56
C THR A 323 -23.38 -11.95 7.63
N LYS A 324 -24.41 -12.15 8.42
CA LYS A 324 -24.76 -11.29 9.55
C LYS A 324 -25.03 -12.07 10.82
N ILE A 325 -24.66 -11.46 11.95
CA ILE A 325 -25.03 -11.87 13.30
C ILE A 325 -25.79 -10.68 13.92
N GLY A 326 -27.09 -10.85 14.19
CA GLY A 326 -27.95 -9.70 14.50
C GLY A 326 -27.93 -8.67 13.37
N ASP A 327 -27.54 -7.44 13.70
CA ASP A 327 -27.41 -6.34 12.74
C ASP A 327 -25.97 -6.13 12.21
N THR A 328 -25.01 -6.93 12.67
CA THR A 328 -23.61 -6.80 12.26
C THR A 328 -23.30 -7.69 11.07
N GLU A 329 -22.98 -7.08 9.94
CA GLU A 329 -22.50 -7.77 8.74
C GLU A 329 -21.00 -7.98 8.80
N PHE A 330 -20.54 -9.12 8.28
CA PHE A 330 -19.13 -9.45 8.12
C PHE A 330 -18.93 -10.37 6.92
N VAL A 331 -17.70 -10.43 6.43
CA VAL A 331 -17.34 -11.26 5.28
C VAL A 331 -16.36 -12.37 5.70
N SER A 332 -16.59 -13.58 5.25
CA SER A 332 -15.63 -14.69 5.33
C SER A 332 -15.21 -15.13 3.94
N ARG A 333 -13.96 -15.57 3.85
CA ARG A 333 -13.35 -16.08 2.62
C ARG A 333 -13.16 -17.59 2.78
N VAL A 334 -14.02 -18.35 2.10
CA VAL A 334 -14.12 -19.80 2.24
C VAL A 334 -13.86 -20.52 0.91
N ASP A 335 -13.71 -21.83 0.94
CA ASP A 335 -13.54 -22.66 -0.26
C ASP A 335 -14.75 -22.52 -1.20
N ALA A 336 -14.54 -22.62 -2.51
CA ALA A 336 -15.60 -22.53 -3.52
C ALA A 336 -16.75 -23.55 -3.33
N ARG A 337 -16.47 -24.66 -2.65
CA ARG A 337 -17.46 -25.69 -2.32
C ARG A 337 -18.46 -25.27 -1.24
N ASP A 338 -18.09 -24.28 -0.42
CA ASP A 338 -18.89 -23.74 0.68
C ASP A 338 -19.77 -22.57 0.18
N TYR A 339 -20.39 -22.75 -0.98
CA TYR A 339 -21.37 -21.81 -1.51
C TYR A 339 -22.72 -22.01 -0.84
N HIS A 340 -23.26 -20.94 -0.27
CA HIS A 340 -24.57 -20.91 0.38
C HIS A 340 -25.49 -19.88 -0.27
N LYS A 341 -26.81 -20.16 -0.23
CA LYS A 341 -27.81 -19.21 -0.77
C LYS A 341 -28.14 -18.13 0.26
N PRO A 342 -28.52 -16.93 -0.19
CA PRO A 342 -29.05 -15.90 0.68
C PRO A 342 -30.20 -16.43 1.55
N GLY A 343 -30.19 -16.12 2.85
CA GLY A 343 -31.13 -16.56 3.86
C GLY A 343 -30.80 -17.89 4.53
N GLU A 344 -29.83 -18.66 4.07
CA GLU A 344 -29.37 -19.87 4.75
C GLU A 344 -28.62 -19.52 6.03
N GLU A 345 -28.81 -20.35 7.07
CA GLU A 345 -27.98 -20.29 8.28
C GLU A 345 -26.71 -21.10 8.08
N VAL A 346 -25.58 -20.51 8.44
CA VAL A 346 -24.26 -21.14 8.38
C VAL A 346 -23.59 -21.04 9.73
N GLU A 347 -22.81 -22.06 10.05
CA GLU A 347 -21.94 -22.05 11.23
C GLU A 347 -20.51 -21.75 10.77
N LEU A 348 -19.89 -20.75 11.41
CA LEU A 348 -18.55 -20.27 11.08
C LEU A 348 -17.66 -20.27 12.32
N ALA A 349 -16.43 -20.73 12.22
CA ALA A 349 -15.45 -20.72 13.30
C ALA A 349 -14.46 -19.56 13.13
N PHE A 350 -14.25 -18.77 14.16
CA PHE A 350 -13.30 -17.68 14.21
C PHE A 350 -11.92 -18.18 14.71
N ASN A 351 -10.86 -17.99 13.93
CA ASN A 351 -9.50 -18.25 14.39
C ASN A 351 -9.03 -17.17 15.36
N LEU A 352 -9.45 -17.27 16.61
CA LEU A 352 -9.21 -16.25 17.64
C LEU A 352 -7.72 -16.06 17.98
N ASN A 353 -6.83 -16.97 17.59
CA ASN A 353 -5.39 -16.78 17.70
C ASN A 353 -4.87 -15.69 16.74
N LYS A 354 -5.60 -15.43 15.66
CA LYS A 354 -5.34 -14.37 14.68
C LYS A 354 -6.12 -13.10 14.93
N ALA A 355 -6.96 -13.08 15.95
CA ALA A 355 -7.77 -11.93 16.33
C ALA A 355 -6.92 -10.73 16.75
N HIS A 356 -7.42 -9.54 16.45
CA HIS A 356 -6.88 -8.27 16.91
C HIS A 356 -7.90 -7.57 17.82
N PHE A 357 -7.39 -6.82 18.78
CA PHE A 357 -8.24 -6.04 19.68
C PHE A 357 -7.74 -4.60 19.68
N PHE A 358 -8.69 -3.67 19.60
CA PHE A 358 -8.39 -2.24 19.58
C PHE A 358 -9.24 -1.54 20.66
N ASP A 359 -8.66 -0.51 21.23
CA ASP A 359 -9.38 0.39 22.14
C ASP A 359 -10.47 1.16 21.40
N VAL A 360 -11.63 1.35 22.02
CA VAL A 360 -12.79 1.97 21.36
C VAL A 360 -12.61 3.46 21.11
N GLU A 361 -11.86 4.16 21.97
CA GLU A 361 -11.70 5.62 21.92
C GLU A 361 -10.51 6.02 21.07
N SER A 362 -9.35 5.40 21.30
CA SER A 362 -8.12 5.71 20.56
C SER A 362 -7.99 4.98 19.23
N GLU A 363 -8.75 3.92 19.03
CA GLU A 363 -8.65 2.98 17.91
C GLU A 363 -7.26 2.29 17.80
N GLU A 364 -6.38 2.45 18.79
CA GLU A 364 -5.08 1.83 18.84
C GLU A 364 -5.17 0.35 19.23
N VAL A 365 -4.23 -0.46 18.70
CA VAL A 365 -4.19 -1.90 19.00
C VAL A 365 -3.80 -2.15 20.46
N ILE A 366 -4.51 -3.06 21.12
CA ILE A 366 -4.23 -3.54 22.48
C ILE A 366 -3.25 -4.71 22.38
N ARG A 367 -1.99 -4.50 22.81
CA ARG A 367 -0.89 -5.48 22.77
C ARG A 367 -0.33 -5.75 24.15
#